data_f9b93f4b2109c946daec8be9dd894c43
#
_entry.id   f9b93f4b2109c946daec8be9dd894c43
#
_cell.length_a   1.000
_cell.length_b   1.000
_cell.length_c   1.000
_cell.angle_alpha   90.00
_cell.angle_beta   90.00
_cell.angle_gamma   90.00
#
_symmetry.space_group_name_H-M   'P 1'
#
loop_
_entity.id
_entity.type
_entity.pdbx_description
1 polymer ?
#
loop_
_entity_poly.entity_id
_entity_poly.type
_entity_poly.pdbx_seq_one_letter_code
_entity_poly.pdbx_strand_id
1 'polypeptide(L)'
;VQQAYRSFIWVGARMKGRVMYATTAGVPMGQVQVTLLDSGQVLTTTTSDAAGYFDLGLVGGGTYQLQLSTTAAWRGVNTTDALVVMRHFTGNMVLSGLRLEAGNVNLRGLVNGQEALAITRRKVQHIMQLPSGDWAFQVPPIEVQTGDTLVNVPVSVLSYGDVNASYFPNPAAR
;
A
#
# COMPACT_ATOMS: atom_id res chain seq x y z
N VAL A 1 -29.92 -48.18 10.15
CA VAL A 1 -29.63 -47.09 9.25
C VAL A 1 -28.54 -46.25 9.93
N GLN A 2 -27.26 -46.39 9.54
CA GLN A 2 -26.16 -45.59 10.02
C GLN A 2 -26.20 -44.26 9.27
N GLN A 3 -26.50 -43.16 9.98
CA GLN A 3 -26.25 -41.81 9.48
C GLN A 3 -24.73 -41.55 9.53
N ALA A 4 -24.13 -41.46 8.35
CA ALA A 4 -22.77 -41.01 8.22
C ALA A 4 -22.72 -39.50 8.52
N TYR A 5 -22.28 -39.13 9.67
CA TYR A 5 -21.91 -37.75 10.00
C TYR A 5 -20.71 -37.39 9.11
N ARG A 6 -20.91 -36.63 8.05
CA ARG A 6 -19.83 -35.95 7.36
C ARG A 6 -19.37 -34.80 8.25
N SER A 7 -18.28 -35.03 8.95
CA SER A 7 -17.54 -33.99 9.61
C SER A 7 -17.04 -33.02 8.53
N PHE A 8 -17.67 -31.87 8.40
CA PHE A 8 -17.14 -30.79 7.60
C PHE A 8 -15.96 -30.20 8.37
N ILE A 9 -14.74 -30.62 8.03
CA ILE A 9 -13.53 -29.94 8.48
C ILE A 9 -13.50 -28.64 7.70
N TRP A 10 -13.81 -27.53 8.36
CA TRP A 10 -13.67 -26.22 7.81
C TRP A 10 -12.20 -25.87 7.79
N VAL A 11 -11.57 -25.93 6.64
CA VAL A 11 -10.18 -25.52 6.43
C VAL A 11 -10.23 -24.10 5.89
N GLY A 12 -9.88 -23.12 6.73
CA GLY A 12 -9.72 -21.75 6.28
C GLY A 12 -8.54 -21.60 5.33
N ALA A 13 -8.56 -20.57 4.49
CA ALA A 13 -7.44 -20.22 3.64
C ALA A 13 -6.35 -19.51 4.46
N ARG A 14 -5.06 -19.84 4.23
CA ARG A 14 -3.97 -19.06 4.78
C ARG A 14 -3.81 -17.77 3.97
N MET A 15 -3.96 -16.63 4.65
CA MET A 15 -3.80 -15.32 4.03
C MET A 15 -2.40 -14.79 4.29
N LYS A 16 -1.67 -14.52 3.24
CA LYS A 16 -0.34 -13.92 3.28
C LYS A 16 -0.14 -12.97 2.13
N GLY A 17 0.91 -12.19 2.14
CA GLY A 17 1.18 -11.28 1.04
C GLY A 17 2.56 -10.67 1.12
N ARG A 18 2.75 -9.66 0.27
CA ARG A 18 4.02 -8.95 0.18
C ARG A 18 3.80 -7.48 -0.06
N VAL A 19 4.50 -6.65 0.71
CA VAL A 19 4.52 -5.19 0.54
C VAL A 19 5.69 -4.81 -0.36
N MET A 20 5.38 -4.11 -1.46
CA MET A 20 6.36 -3.69 -2.45
C MET A 20 6.26 -2.19 -2.68
N TYR A 21 7.38 -1.48 -2.63
CA TYR A 21 7.44 -0.10 -3.09
C TYR A 21 7.27 -0.08 -4.61
N ALA A 22 6.38 0.78 -5.10
CA ALA A 22 5.90 0.75 -6.49
C ALA A 22 6.90 1.38 -7.49
N THR A 23 8.19 1.02 -7.37
CA THR A 23 9.19 1.28 -8.41
C THR A 23 8.93 0.41 -9.63
N THR A 24 9.57 0.69 -10.75
CA THR A 24 9.46 -0.14 -11.97
C THR A 24 9.89 -1.60 -11.72
N ALA A 25 10.87 -1.82 -10.86
CA ALA A 25 11.37 -3.16 -10.51
C ALA A 25 10.62 -3.81 -9.34
N GLY A 26 9.87 -3.01 -8.56
CA GLY A 26 9.28 -3.42 -7.29
C GLY A 26 10.34 -3.69 -6.23
N VAL A 27 10.39 -2.88 -5.18
CA VAL A 27 11.36 -3.05 -4.08
C VAL A 27 10.63 -3.48 -2.82
N PRO A 28 11.06 -4.54 -2.13
CA PRO A 28 10.43 -4.97 -0.90
C PRO A 28 10.45 -3.87 0.16
N MET A 29 9.33 -3.73 0.89
CA MET A 29 9.24 -2.81 2.01
C MET A 29 8.86 -3.56 3.29
N GLY A 30 9.80 -3.62 4.23
CA GLY A 30 9.60 -4.12 5.58
C GLY A 30 9.04 -3.06 6.52
N GLN A 31 8.73 -3.49 7.75
CA GLN A 31 8.24 -2.63 8.84
C GLN A 31 6.90 -1.94 8.53
N VAL A 32 6.08 -2.55 7.68
CA VAL A 32 4.71 -2.14 7.45
C VAL A 32 3.79 -2.97 8.34
N GLN A 33 3.07 -2.32 9.23
CA GLN A 33 2.02 -2.95 10.01
C GLN A 33 0.83 -3.23 9.09
N VAL A 34 0.36 -4.47 9.10
CA VAL A 34 -0.75 -4.98 8.30
C VAL A 34 -1.82 -5.49 9.24
N THR A 35 -2.95 -4.82 9.29
CA THR A 35 -4.10 -5.18 10.11
C THR A 35 -5.23 -5.67 9.23
N LEU A 36 -5.70 -6.90 9.49
CA LEU A 36 -6.83 -7.50 8.81
C LEU A 36 -8.13 -7.14 9.51
N LEU A 37 -9.10 -6.68 8.73
CA LEU A 37 -10.43 -6.31 9.21
C LEU A 37 -11.50 -7.16 8.50
N ASP A 38 -12.47 -7.61 9.29
CA ASP A 38 -13.74 -8.15 8.81
C ASP A 38 -14.86 -7.24 9.28
N SER A 39 -15.63 -6.71 8.35
CA SER A 39 -16.76 -5.81 8.64
C SER A 39 -16.39 -4.67 9.62
N GLY A 40 -15.16 -4.14 9.49
CA GLY A 40 -14.61 -3.08 10.34
C GLY A 40 -14.05 -3.55 11.70
N GLN A 41 -14.12 -4.85 12.02
CA GLN A 41 -13.53 -5.42 13.23
C GLN A 41 -12.14 -5.97 12.97
N VAL A 42 -11.20 -5.66 13.86
CA VAL A 42 -9.83 -6.18 13.76
C VAL A 42 -9.80 -7.67 14.09
N LEU A 43 -9.34 -8.48 13.14
CA LEU A 43 -9.13 -9.92 13.34
C LEU A 43 -7.71 -10.22 13.80
N THR A 44 -6.73 -9.67 13.11
CA THR A 44 -5.31 -9.91 13.41
C THR A 44 -4.45 -8.77 12.89
N THR A 45 -3.27 -8.63 13.44
CA THR A 45 -2.26 -7.65 13.02
C THR A 45 -0.91 -8.33 12.93
N THR A 46 -0.15 -8.03 11.89
CA THR A 46 1.22 -8.49 11.69
C THR A 46 2.09 -7.37 11.15
N THR A 47 3.38 -7.62 10.99
CA THR A 47 4.32 -6.65 10.40
C THR A 47 5.10 -7.33 9.28
N SER A 48 5.29 -6.64 8.17
CA SER A 48 6.09 -7.17 7.07
C SER A 48 7.57 -7.27 7.44
N ASP A 49 8.21 -8.35 7.02
CA ASP A 49 9.65 -8.59 7.20
C ASP A 49 10.51 -7.74 6.25
N ALA A 50 11.83 -7.86 6.32
CA ALA A 50 12.75 -7.11 5.47
C ALA A 50 12.60 -7.41 3.96
N ALA A 51 12.05 -8.58 3.61
CA ALA A 51 11.73 -8.96 2.24
C ALA A 51 10.29 -8.55 1.84
N GLY A 52 9.58 -7.81 2.70
CA GLY A 52 8.23 -7.32 2.51
C GLY A 52 7.14 -8.36 2.78
N TYR A 53 7.45 -9.58 3.16
CA TYR A 53 6.44 -10.62 3.39
C TYR A 53 5.70 -10.42 4.71
N PHE A 54 4.42 -10.75 4.71
CA PHE A 54 3.56 -10.82 5.89
C PHE A 54 2.64 -12.04 5.82
N ASP A 55 2.20 -12.50 6.99
CA ASP A 55 1.30 -13.65 7.16
C ASP A 55 0.24 -13.29 8.19
N LEU A 56 -1.03 -13.41 7.81
CA LEU A 56 -2.20 -13.09 8.63
C LEU A 56 -2.87 -14.35 9.22
N GLY A 57 -2.31 -15.54 8.93
CA GLY A 57 -2.83 -16.81 9.43
C GLY A 57 -3.99 -17.35 8.61
N LEU A 58 -4.80 -18.19 9.25
CA LEU A 58 -5.98 -18.81 8.64
C LEU A 58 -7.20 -17.91 8.80
N VAL A 59 -7.92 -17.72 7.70
CA VAL A 59 -9.16 -16.93 7.63
C VAL A 59 -10.28 -17.73 6.97
N GLY A 60 -11.51 -17.42 7.33
CA GLY A 60 -12.69 -18.02 6.72
C GLY A 60 -13.03 -17.48 5.34
N GLY A 61 -14.08 -18.02 4.71
CA GLY A 61 -14.66 -17.42 3.51
C GLY A 61 -15.30 -16.08 3.84
N GLY A 62 -15.08 -15.06 3.00
CA GLY A 62 -15.61 -13.72 3.21
C GLY A 62 -14.85 -12.64 2.47
N THR A 63 -15.28 -11.41 2.67
CA THR A 63 -14.64 -10.21 2.11
C THR A 63 -13.91 -9.49 3.24
N TYR A 64 -12.65 -9.17 2.99
CA TYR A 64 -11.77 -8.59 3.99
C TYR A 64 -11.19 -7.27 3.54
N GLN A 65 -10.73 -6.46 4.51
CA GLN A 65 -10.01 -5.22 4.27
C GLN A 65 -8.68 -5.24 5.00
N LEU A 66 -7.66 -4.60 4.42
CA LEU A 66 -6.40 -4.34 5.11
C LEU A 66 -6.29 -2.85 5.47
N GLN A 67 -5.97 -2.60 6.71
CA GLN A 67 -5.47 -1.31 7.17
C GLN A 67 -3.96 -1.39 7.31
N LEU A 68 -3.26 -0.45 6.69
CA LEU A 68 -1.81 -0.43 6.60
C LEU A 68 -1.24 0.83 7.21
N SER A 69 -0.13 0.69 7.92
CA SER A 69 0.62 1.82 8.47
C SER A 69 2.11 1.49 8.56
N THR A 70 2.95 2.52 8.61
CA THR A 70 4.37 2.36 8.86
C THR A 70 4.93 3.58 9.57
N THR A 71 5.95 3.36 10.41
CA THR A 71 6.74 4.41 11.05
C THR A 71 8.00 4.76 10.27
N ALA A 72 8.17 4.18 9.08
CA ALA A 72 9.31 4.50 8.22
C ALA A 72 9.31 6.00 7.88
N ALA A 73 10.48 6.61 7.90
CA ALA A 73 10.61 8.03 7.61
C ALA A 73 10.19 8.34 6.17
N TRP A 74 9.47 9.43 5.98
CA TRP A 74 9.09 9.95 4.68
C TRP A 74 10.34 10.27 3.84
N ARG A 75 10.46 9.67 2.67
CA ARG A 75 11.63 9.76 1.77
C ARG A 75 11.22 9.61 0.31
N GLY A 76 12.21 9.75 -0.59
CA GLY A 76 12.04 9.55 -2.03
C GLY A 76 11.70 10.82 -2.79
N VAL A 77 11.07 11.75 -2.14
CA VAL A 77 10.56 12.96 -2.78
C VAL A 77 11.68 13.95 -3.10
N ASN A 78 11.68 14.43 -4.32
CA ASN A 78 12.65 15.39 -4.85
C ASN A 78 11.99 16.37 -5.83
N THR A 79 12.75 17.29 -6.41
CA THR A 79 12.22 18.31 -7.33
C THR A 79 11.69 17.73 -8.65
N THR A 80 12.16 16.55 -9.04
CA THR A 80 11.64 15.85 -10.23
C THR A 80 10.19 15.44 -10.05
N ASP A 81 9.77 15.10 -8.82
CA ASP A 81 8.38 14.75 -8.53
C ASP A 81 7.44 15.94 -8.76
N ALA A 82 7.82 17.12 -8.28
CA ALA A 82 7.06 18.34 -8.54
C ALA A 82 6.95 18.64 -10.05
N LEU A 83 8.04 18.41 -10.82
CA LEU A 83 8.01 18.52 -12.27
C LEU A 83 7.09 17.49 -12.92
N VAL A 84 7.08 16.24 -12.44
CA VAL A 84 6.18 15.19 -12.95
C VAL A 84 4.72 15.56 -12.69
N VAL A 85 4.40 16.08 -11.50
CA VAL A 85 3.06 16.62 -11.17
C VAL A 85 2.67 17.74 -12.16
N MET A 86 3.57 18.67 -12.43
CA MET A 86 3.29 19.76 -13.40
C MET A 86 3.09 19.22 -14.82
N ARG A 87 3.86 18.23 -15.25
CA ARG A 87 3.67 17.57 -16.56
C ARG A 87 2.33 16.85 -16.66
N HIS A 88 1.88 16.22 -15.57
CA HIS A 88 0.54 15.64 -15.50
C HIS A 88 -0.54 16.70 -15.65
N PHE A 89 -0.44 17.79 -14.91
CA PHE A 89 -1.40 18.90 -14.98
C PHE A 89 -1.48 19.54 -16.35
N THR A 90 -0.36 19.66 -17.07
CA THR A 90 -0.32 20.25 -18.44
C THR A 90 -0.63 19.23 -19.53
N GLY A 91 -0.96 17.99 -19.21
CA GLY A 91 -1.27 16.94 -20.18
C GLY A 91 -0.07 16.33 -20.91
N ASN A 92 1.17 16.73 -20.54
CA ASN A 92 2.39 16.18 -21.15
C ASN A 92 2.80 14.80 -20.59
N MET A 93 2.12 14.35 -19.54
CA MET A 93 2.28 13.04 -18.90
C MET A 93 0.96 12.67 -18.20
N VAL A 94 0.66 11.40 -18.09
CA VAL A 94 -0.51 10.92 -17.34
C VAL A 94 -0.05 10.10 -16.12
N LEU A 95 -0.37 10.59 -14.93
CA LEU A 95 -0.29 9.79 -13.70
C LEU A 95 -1.56 8.96 -13.55
N SER A 96 -1.44 7.73 -13.06
CA SER A 96 -2.56 6.83 -12.82
C SER A 96 -2.32 5.95 -11.59
N GLY A 97 -3.38 5.33 -11.06
CA GLY A 97 -3.31 4.41 -9.92
C GLY A 97 -2.60 5.05 -8.73
N LEU A 98 -1.74 4.26 -8.06
CA LEU A 98 -1.05 4.70 -6.85
C LEU A 98 -0.16 5.93 -7.05
N ARG A 99 0.39 6.16 -8.26
CA ARG A 99 1.18 7.37 -8.54
C ARG A 99 0.32 8.63 -8.59
N LEU A 100 -0.90 8.54 -9.12
CA LEU A 100 -1.86 9.64 -9.09
C LEU A 100 -2.30 9.93 -7.65
N GLU A 101 -2.56 8.88 -6.87
CA GLU A 101 -2.88 9.00 -5.45
C GLU A 101 -1.73 9.64 -4.66
N ALA A 102 -0.50 9.17 -4.86
CA ALA A 102 0.69 9.74 -4.23
C ALA A 102 0.93 11.20 -4.63
N GLY A 103 0.44 11.64 -5.80
CA GLY A 103 0.45 13.02 -6.25
C GLY A 103 -0.60 13.91 -5.59
N ASN A 104 -1.72 13.35 -5.11
CA ASN A 104 -2.82 14.10 -4.49
C ASN A 104 -2.53 14.37 -3.00
N VAL A 105 -1.50 15.16 -2.75
CA VAL A 105 -0.96 15.40 -1.40
C VAL A 105 -1.83 16.30 -0.51
N ASN A 106 -2.81 16.98 -1.08
CA ASN A 106 -3.78 17.81 -0.33
C ASN A 106 -5.15 17.13 -0.17
N LEU A 107 -5.34 15.93 -0.73
CA LEU A 107 -6.59 15.13 -0.71
C LEU A 107 -7.81 15.81 -1.37
N ARG A 108 -7.59 16.74 -2.28
CA ARG A 108 -8.67 17.47 -2.99
C ARG A 108 -9.07 16.84 -4.33
N GLY A 109 -8.45 15.70 -4.68
CA GLY A 109 -8.78 14.92 -5.87
C GLY A 109 -8.20 15.42 -7.19
N LEU A 110 -7.62 16.63 -7.23
CA LEU A 110 -6.96 17.18 -8.41
C LEU A 110 -5.45 17.24 -8.16
N VAL A 111 -4.69 16.68 -9.09
CA VAL A 111 -3.21 16.76 -9.06
C VAL A 111 -2.78 17.87 -10.01
N ASN A 112 -2.37 19.02 -9.45
CA ASN A 112 -2.08 20.26 -10.18
C ASN A 112 -0.89 21.03 -9.56
N GLY A 113 -0.74 22.31 -9.89
CA GLY A 113 0.35 23.15 -9.38
C GLY A 113 0.36 23.35 -7.86
N GLN A 114 -0.78 23.19 -7.17
CA GLN A 114 -0.82 23.29 -5.71
C GLN A 114 -0.15 22.08 -5.05
N GLU A 115 -0.31 20.89 -5.62
CA GLU A 115 0.38 19.67 -5.20
C GLU A 115 1.89 19.79 -5.42
N ALA A 116 2.30 20.25 -6.61
CA ALA A 116 3.71 20.50 -6.91
C ALA A 116 4.35 21.49 -5.92
N LEU A 117 3.63 22.56 -5.56
CA LEU A 117 4.07 23.54 -4.57
C LEU A 117 4.15 22.91 -3.16
N ALA A 118 3.15 22.12 -2.74
CA ALA A 118 3.14 21.47 -1.45
C ALA A 118 4.29 20.46 -1.31
N ILE A 119 4.53 19.63 -2.34
CA ILE A 119 5.66 18.70 -2.42
C ILE A 119 6.99 19.44 -2.26
N THR A 120 7.16 20.55 -3.01
CA THR A 120 8.37 21.35 -2.93
C THR A 120 8.57 21.95 -1.55
N ARG A 121 7.52 22.54 -0.95
CA ARG A 121 7.56 23.14 0.39
C ARG A 121 7.95 22.13 1.47
N ARG A 122 7.43 20.90 1.36
CA ARG A 122 7.80 19.84 2.30
C ARG A 122 9.25 19.40 2.10
N LYS A 123 9.68 19.27 0.83
CA LYS A 123 11.07 18.90 0.52
C LYS A 123 12.09 19.89 1.10
N VAL A 124 11.80 21.19 1.06
CA VAL A 124 12.66 22.23 1.64
C VAL A 124 12.33 22.52 3.12
N GLN A 125 11.56 21.65 3.77
CA GLN A 125 11.18 21.74 5.19
C GLN A 125 10.42 23.04 5.56
N HIS A 126 9.80 23.68 4.60
CA HIS A 126 8.90 24.82 4.84
C HIS A 126 7.56 24.38 5.46
N ILE A 127 7.13 23.15 5.19
CA ILE A 127 6.05 22.46 5.90
C ILE A 127 6.57 21.09 6.37
N MET A 128 6.13 20.65 7.55
CA MET A 128 6.64 19.42 8.17
C MET A 128 5.85 18.18 7.78
N GLN A 129 4.59 18.36 7.33
CA GLN A 129 3.70 17.27 6.99
C GLN A 129 2.76 17.66 5.85
N LEU A 130 2.39 16.68 5.01
CA LEU A 130 1.36 16.84 3.99
C LEU A 130 -0.02 16.48 4.60
N PRO A 131 -1.12 17.09 4.14
CA PRO A 131 -2.46 16.70 4.57
C PRO A 131 -2.77 15.22 4.34
N SER A 132 -2.21 14.62 3.29
CA SER A 132 -2.33 13.18 2.97
C SER A 132 -1.57 12.25 3.92
N GLY A 133 -0.67 12.81 4.77
CA GLY A 133 0.27 12.02 5.53
C GLY A 133 1.53 11.66 4.73
N ASP A 134 2.18 10.56 5.08
CA ASP A 134 3.49 10.18 4.56
C ASP A 134 3.43 9.07 3.51
N TRP A 135 2.43 8.18 3.60
CA TRP A 135 2.41 6.92 2.85
C TRP A 135 1.06 6.63 2.22
N ALA A 136 1.04 6.35 0.93
CA ALA A 136 -0.08 5.84 0.17
C ALA A 136 0.06 4.31 0.00
N PHE A 137 -1.03 3.57 0.22
CA PHE A 137 -1.08 2.12 0.07
C PHE A 137 -2.19 1.72 -0.89
N GLN A 138 -1.89 0.79 -1.77
CA GLN A 138 -2.87 0.19 -2.66
C GLN A 138 -2.97 -1.31 -2.40
N VAL A 139 -4.19 -1.76 -2.11
CA VAL A 139 -4.55 -3.17 -1.87
C VAL A 139 -5.67 -3.53 -2.83
N PRO A 140 -5.60 -4.67 -3.52
CA PRO A 140 -6.72 -5.17 -4.31
C PRO A 140 -7.89 -5.58 -3.37
N PRO A 141 -9.12 -5.68 -3.87
CA PRO A 141 -10.22 -6.33 -3.15
C PRO A 141 -9.81 -7.73 -2.69
N ILE A 142 -10.16 -8.10 -1.46
CA ILE A 142 -9.81 -9.40 -0.88
C ILE A 142 -11.08 -10.20 -0.65
N GLU A 143 -11.24 -11.25 -1.43
CA GLU A 143 -12.31 -12.23 -1.26
C GLU A 143 -11.68 -13.59 -1.02
N VAL A 144 -12.15 -14.30 0.00
CA VAL A 144 -11.77 -15.67 0.31
C VAL A 144 -12.96 -16.56 0.03
N GLN A 145 -12.80 -17.49 -0.90
CA GLN A 145 -13.86 -18.42 -1.29
C GLN A 145 -13.80 -19.72 -0.46
N THR A 146 -14.95 -20.35 -0.28
CA THR A 146 -14.99 -21.69 0.34
C THR A 146 -14.19 -22.68 -0.51
N GLY A 147 -13.16 -23.29 0.08
CA GLY A 147 -12.26 -24.21 -0.60
C GLY A 147 -10.91 -23.62 -0.96
N ASP A 148 -10.73 -22.32 -0.83
CA ASP A 148 -9.40 -21.72 -0.93
C ASP A 148 -8.48 -22.27 0.17
N THR A 149 -7.23 -22.55 -0.19
CA THR A 149 -6.19 -22.99 0.75
C THR A 149 -5.16 -21.89 1.00
N LEU A 150 -5.01 -20.98 0.05
CA LEU A 150 -4.05 -19.88 0.08
C LEU A 150 -4.62 -18.64 -0.63
N VAL A 151 -4.57 -17.51 0.05
CA VAL A 151 -4.85 -16.19 -0.53
C VAL A 151 -3.58 -15.36 -0.45
N ASN A 152 -3.08 -14.91 -1.60
CA ASN A 152 -1.88 -14.08 -1.68
C ASN A 152 -2.28 -12.63 -2.01
N VAL A 153 -2.00 -11.70 -1.09
CA VAL A 153 -2.40 -10.30 -1.19
C VAL A 153 -1.19 -9.43 -1.54
N PRO A 154 -1.09 -8.95 -2.80
CA PRO A 154 -0.06 -7.98 -3.16
C PRO A 154 -0.43 -6.61 -2.61
N VAL A 155 0.52 -5.95 -1.95
CA VAL A 155 0.38 -4.58 -1.45
C VAL A 155 1.41 -3.70 -2.13
N SER A 156 0.95 -2.62 -2.75
CA SER A 156 1.82 -1.58 -3.30
C SER A 156 1.83 -0.37 -2.40
N VAL A 157 2.99 0.28 -2.26
CA VAL A 157 3.17 1.46 -1.42
C VAL A 157 4.02 2.52 -2.12
N LEU A 158 3.69 3.78 -1.90
CA LEU A 158 4.50 4.95 -2.26
C LEU A 158 4.53 5.96 -1.12
N SER A 159 5.61 6.73 -1.01
CA SER A 159 5.56 7.97 -0.22
C SER A 159 4.66 8.99 -0.92
N TYR A 160 3.80 9.67 -0.18
CA TYR A 160 3.10 10.82 -0.74
C TYR A 160 4.10 11.85 -1.24
N GLY A 161 3.96 12.24 -2.48
CA GLY A 161 4.85 13.13 -3.21
C GLY A 161 5.92 12.43 -4.06
N ASP A 162 6.24 11.15 -3.87
CA ASP A 162 7.18 10.37 -4.72
C ASP A 162 6.43 9.78 -5.94
N VAL A 163 5.98 10.65 -6.84
CA VAL A 163 5.19 10.27 -8.02
C VAL A 163 6.01 9.59 -9.12
N ASN A 164 7.34 9.74 -9.09
CA ASN A 164 8.24 9.06 -10.01
C ASN A 164 8.71 7.69 -9.47
N ALA A 165 8.38 7.38 -8.22
CA ALA A 165 8.74 6.15 -7.52
C ALA A 165 10.27 5.90 -7.51
N SER A 166 11.03 6.94 -7.19
CA SER A 166 12.49 6.91 -7.22
C SER A 166 13.14 6.40 -5.93
N TYR A 167 12.35 6.20 -4.89
CA TYR A 167 12.85 5.73 -3.59
C TYR A 167 13.10 4.23 -3.56
N PHE A 168 14.17 3.85 -2.87
CA PHE A 168 14.52 2.45 -2.60
C PHE A 168 14.55 2.24 -1.08
N PRO A 169 13.47 1.68 -0.48
CA PRO A 169 13.34 1.51 0.96
C PRO A 169 14.36 0.53 1.56
N ASN A 170 14.93 -0.34 0.73
CA ASN A 170 15.95 -1.30 1.15
C ASN A 170 17.25 -1.10 0.35
N PRO A 171 18.25 -0.36 0.88
CA PRO A 171 19.51 -0.12 0.19
C PRO A 171 20.35 -1.40 -0.04
N ALA A 172 20.09 -2.49 0.69
CA ALA A 172 20.75 -3.77 0.50
C ALA A 172 20.22 -4.58 -0.70
N ALA A 173 19.17 -4.11 -1.36
CA ALA A 173 18.56 -4.75 -2.54
C ALA A 173 19.09 -4.18 -3.88
N ARG A 174 20.18 -3.39 -3.85
CA ARG A 174 20.89 -2.88 -5.04
C ARG A 174 21.99 -3.81 -5.49
#